data_94fbc026036710a517cacfd9631f4ffe
#
_entry.id   94fbc026036710a517cacfd9631f4ffe
#
_cell.length_a   1.000
_cell.length_b   1.000
_cell.length_c   1.000
_cell.angle_alpha   90.00
_cell.angle_beta   90.00
_cell.angle_gamma   90.00
#
_symmetry.space_group_name_H-M   'P 1'
#
loop_
_entity.id
_entity.type
_entity.pdbx_description
1 polymer ?
#
loop_
_entity_poly.entity_id
_entity_poly.type
_entity_poly.pdbx_seq_one_letter_code
_entity_poly.pdbx_strand_id
1 'polypeptide(L)'
;MKFKTMIAGAALAATLSGPLQAQTMLTGADTAAILDIAQTFGQADLVKQSNGDPQITGKMDGVTYQIYFQNCTKNRKCEDINFYLGFLDIKPSLEDINDWNKNKRFGRAYLDNDEDACVEMDVDLVQGVSPEYIESQFALWQLIVQQFSEHIGY
;
A
#
# COMPACT_ATOMS: atom_id res chain seq x y z
N MET A 1 51.36 -46.51 -41.50
CA MET A 1 50.10 -46.35 -40.74
C MET A 1 50.32 -45.26 -39.68
N LYS A 2 49.69 -44.08 -39.82
CA LYS A 2 49.82 -42.98 -38.86
C LYS A 2 48.51 -42.88 -38.05
N PHE A 3 48.58 -43.17 -36.76
CA PHE A 3 47.46 -43.00 -35.84
C PHE A 3 47.30 -41.50 -35.50
N LYS A 4 46.13 -40.91 -35.77
CA LYS A 4 45.76 -39.59 -35.29
C LYS A 4 45.05 -39.71 -33.94
N THR A 5 45.66 -39.14 -32.89
CA THR A 5 45.06 -39.02 -31.56
C THR A 5 44.08 -37.88 -31.58
N MET A 6 42.79 -38.14 -31.33
CA MET A 6 41.77 -37.14 -31.08
C MET A 6 41.79 -36.75 -29.60
N ILE A 7 42.03 -35.47 -29.32
CA ILE A 7 41.90 -34.93 -27.95
C ILE A 7 40.47 -34.40 -27.86
N ALA A 8 39.66 -35.02 -27.00
CA ALA A 8 38.32 -34.53 -26.64
C ALA A 8 38.45 -33.46 -25.58
N GLY A 9 38.14 -32.22 -25.91
CA GLY A 9 38.09 -31.12 -24.95
C GLY A 9 36.77 -31.17 -24.18
N ALA A 10 36.85 -31.38 -22.87
CA ALA A 10 35.70 -31.23 -21.96
C ALA A 10 35.50 -29.76 -21.63
N ALA A 11 34.40 -29.16 -22.08
CA ALA A 11 34.01 -27.82 -21.69
C ALA A 11 33.37 -27.85 -20.29
N LEU A 12 34.02 -27.27 -19.28
CA LEU A 12 33.45 -27.02 -17.96
C LEU A 12 32.41 -25.91 -18.09
N ALA A 13 31.14 -26.24 -17.94
CA ALA A 13 30.07 -25.26 -17.77
C ALA A 13 30.08 -24.76 -16.30
N ALA A 14 30.62 -23.57 -16.08
CA ALA A 14 30.54 -22.91 -14.78
C ALA A 14 29.09 -22.39 -14.58
N THR A 15 28.35 -23.04 -13.67
CA THR A 15 27.05 -22.54 -13.22
C THR A 15 27.27 -21.34 -12.28
N LEU A 16 26.94 -20.15 -12.75
CA LEU A 16 26.90 -18.94 -11.93
C LEU A 16 25.65 -18.99 -11.04
N SER A 17 25.73 -19.65 -9.89
CA SER A 17 24.77 -19.48 -8.81
C SER A 17 25.11 -18.20 -8.05
N GLY A 18 24.53 -17.07 -8.47
CA GLY A 18 24.54 -15.84 -7.68
C GLY A 18 23.81 -16.05 -6.35
N PRO A 19 24.17 -15.32 -5.28
CA PRO A 19 23.43 -15.41 -4.02
C PRO A 19 21.97 -15.02 -4.27
N LEU A 20 21.04 -15.88 -3.87
CA LEU A 20 19.61 -15.55 -3.80
C LEU A 20 19.47 -14.47 -2.71
N GLN A 21 19.28 -13.22 -3.12
CA GLN A 21 19.02 -12.14 -2.19
C GLN A 21 17.59 -12.34 -1.66
N ALA A 22 17.47 -12.64 -0.36
CA ALA A 22 16.17 -12.70 0.29
C ALA A 22 15.52 -11.31 0.17
N GLN A 23 14.34 -11.24 -0.44
CA GLN A 23 13.59 -10.01 -0.56
C GLN A 23 13.16 -9.57 0.85
N THR A 24 13.42 -8.31 1.21
CA THR A 24 12.98 -7.76 2.50
C THR A 24 11.46 -7.67 2.48
N MET A 25 10.81 -8.31 3.45
CA MET A 25 9.35 -8.25 3.63
C MET A 25 9.02 -7.20 4.67
N LEU A 26 8.07 -6.32 4.36
CA LEU A 26 7.54 -5.31 5.27
C LEU A 26 6.34 -5.88 6.03
N THR A 27 6.28 -5.59 7.31
CA THR A 27 5.16 -5.90 8.21
C THR A 27 4.63 -4.61 8.85
N GLY A 28 3.57 -4.67 9.61
CA GLY A 28 3.08 -3.51 10.37
C GLY A 28 4.04 -3.02 11.49
N ALA A 29 5.19 -3.65 11.68
CA ALA A 29 6.26 -3.16 12.54
C ALA A 29 7.22 -2.20 11.80
N ASP A 30 7.22 -2.22 10.48
CA ASP A 30 8.15 -1.49 9.62
C ASP A 30 7.60 -0.12 9.21
N THR A 31 7.03 0.60 10.19
CA THR A 31 6.33 1.88 9.98
C THR A 31 7.19 2.95 9.31
N ALA A 32 8.52 2.97 9.58
CA ALA A 32 9.44 3.90 8.95
C ALA A 32 9.61 3.61 7.45
N ALA A 33 9.74 2.33 7.07
CA ALA A 33 9.86 1.96 5.66
C ALA A 33 8.58 2.23 4.88
N ILE A 34 7.40 2.03 5.51
CA ILE A 34 6.10 2.38 4.90
C ILE A 34 5.97 3.90 4.76
N LEU A 35 6.46 4.70 5.75
CA LEU A 35 6.52 6.15 5.65
C LEU A 35 7.42 6.61 4.50
N ASP A 36 8.61 6.00 4.35
CA ASP A 36 9.53 6.33 3.25
C ASP A 36 8.85 6.13 1.88
N ILE A 37 8.07 5.06 1.73
CA ILE A 37 7.28 4.82 0.51
C ILE A 37 6.19 5.90 0.38
N ALA A 38 5.44 6.22 1.45
CA ALA A 38 4.41 7.27 1.44
C ALA A 38 4.98 8.61 0.95
N GLN A 39 6.19 8.94 1.37
CA GLN A 39 6.88 10.19 1.01
C GLN A 39 7.28 10.27 -0.47
N THR A 40 7.32 9.15 -1.19
CA THR A 40 7.53 9.17 -2.66
C THR A 40 6.28 9.64 -3.42
N PHE A 41 5.10 9.59 -2.79
CA PHE A 41 3.81 10.03 -3.36
C PHE A 41 3.39 11.43 -2.93
N GLY A 42 4.07 12.03 -1.96
CA GLY A 42 3.78 13.38 -1.46
C GLY A 42 4.33 13.61 -0.06
N GLN A 43 3.91 14.71 0.56
CA GLN A 43 4.27 14.96 1.96
C GLN A 43 3.60 13.91 2.85
N ALA A 44 4.36 13.34 3.78
CA ALA A 44 3.83 12.39 4.75
C ALA A 44 4.64 12.44 6.05
N ASP A 45 3.94 12.28 7.18
CA ASP A 45 4.50 12.29 8.52
C ASP A 45 3.95 11.12 9.34
N LEU A 46 4.82 10.50 10.15
CA LEU A 46 4.43 9.47 11.11
C LEU A 46 3.99 10.14 12.41
N VAL A 47 2.76 9.89 12.80
CA VAL A 47 2.13 10.40 14.03
C VAL A 47 1.56 9.25 14.87
N LYS A 48 0.81 9.55 15.91
CA LYS A 48 0.14 8.56 16.75
C LYS A 48 -1.37 8.78 16.76
N GLN A 49 -2.11 7.70 16.69
CA GLN A 49 -3.53 7.68 17.00
C GLN A 49 -3.80 7.96 18.47
N SER A 50 -5.03 8.23 18.84
CA SER A 50 -5.45 8.48 20.23
C SER A 50 -5.19 7.29 21.16
N ASN A 51 -5.23 6.05 20.63
CA ASN A 51 -4.90 4.82 21.36
C ASN A 51 -3.38 4.54 21.45
N GLY A 52 -2.55 5.38 20.81
CA GLY A 52 -1.09 5.28 20.76
C GLY A 52 -0.53 4.45 19.61
N ASP A 53 -1.37 3.83 18.79
CA ASP A 53 -0.93 3.09 17.61
C ASP A 53 -0.35 4.04 16.54
N PRO A 54 0.52 3.56 15.65
CA PRO A 54 1.06 4.38 14.56
C PRO A 54 -0.02 4.87 13.59
N GLN A 55 0.22 6.04 13.02
CA GLN A 55 -0.57 6.60 11.92
C GLN A 55 0.35 7.39 11.00
N ILE A 56 0.14 7.30 9.71
CA ILE A 56 0.74 8.22 8.74
C ILE A 56 -0.34 9.21 8.34
N THR A 57 -0.02 10.51 8.39
CA THR A 57 -0.81 11.56 7.77
C THR A 57 -0.07 12.02 6.54
N GLY A 58 -0.68 11.92 5.38
CA GLY A 58 -0.07 12.27 4.10
C GLY A 58 -0.92 13.24 3.30
N LYS A 59 -0.28 13.84 2.30
CA LYS A 59 -0.95 14.73 1.33
C LYS A 59 -0.67 14.26 -0.08
N MET A 60 -1.73 14.06 -0.86
CA MET A 60 -1.67 13.53 -2.23
C MET A 60 -2.69 14.25 -3.09
N ASP A 61 -2.28 14.78 -4.25
CA ASP A 61 -3.14 15.51 -5.19
C ASP A 61 -3.99 16.64 -4.55
N GLY A 62 -3.43 17.28 -3.51
CA GLY A 62 -4.07 18.41 -2.81
C GLY A 62 -4.94 17.99 -1.62
N VAL A 63 -5.30 16.74 -1.45
CA VAL A 63 -6.09 16.23 -0.32
C VAL A 63 -5.22 15.59 0.75
N THR A 64 -5.69 15.64 2.00
CA THR A 64 -5.02 15.02 3.14
C THR A 64 -5.66 13.68 3.44
N TYR A 65 -4.86 12.61 3.44
CA TYR A 65 -5.29 11.26 3.78
C TYR A 65 -4.61 10.77 5.05
N GLN A 66 -5.15 9.70 5.63
CA GLN A 66 -4.57 8.98 6.76
C GLN A 66 -4.30 7.53 6.39
N ILE A 67 -3.27 6.95 7.00
CA ILE A 67 -3.06 5.51 7.05
C ILE A 67 -3.03 5.12 8.52
N TYR A 68 -4.04 4.41 8.95
CA TYR A 68 -4.14 3.88 10.31
C TYR A 68 -3.49 2.50 10.36
N PHE A 69 -2.52 2.32 11.23
CA PHE A 69 -2.03 1.00 11.58
C PHE A 69 -3.00 0.38 12.59
N GLN A 70 -3.49 -0.82 12.32
CA GLN A 70 -4.56 -1.43 13.09
C GLN A 70 -4.16 -2.80 13.65
N ASN A 71 -4.96 -3.29 14.62
CA ASN A 71 -4.74 -4.56 15.30
C ASN A 71 -3.32 -4.69 15.87
N CYS A 72 -2.82 -3.61 16.50
CA CYS A 72 -1.44 -3.52 16.95
C CYS A 72 -1.21 -4.19 18.29
N THR A 73 -0.17 -4.99 18.41
CA THR A 73 0.34 -5.48 19.71
C THR A 73 1.35 -4.48 20.27
N LYS A 74 1.03 -3.88 21.45
CA LYS A 74 1.87 -2.90 22.16
C LYS A 74 2.23 -1.69 21.28
N ASN A 75 1.26 -1.19 20.53
CA ASN A 75 1.39 -0.03 19.63
C ASN A 75 2.52 -0.16 18.61
N ARG A 76 2.81 -1.35 18.11
CA ARG A 76 3.88 -1.60 17.14
C ARG A 76 3.50 -2.72 16.20
N LYS A 77 3.53 -3.89 16.43
CA LYS A 77 3.31 -5.03 15.54
C LYS A 77 1.85 -5.07 15.08
N CYS A 78 1.53 -4.27 14.10
CA CYS A 78 0.18 -4.14 13.56
C CYS A 78 -0.05 -5.21 12.48
N GLU A 79 -1.26 -5.71 12.37
CA GLU A 79 -1.60 -6.78 11.43
C GLU A 79 -1.99 -6.23 10.06
N ASP A 80 -2.50 -5.01 10.04
CA ASP A 80 -2.98 -4.37 8.82
C ASP A 80 -2.81 -2.85 8.86
N ILE A 81 -2.99 -2.23 7.69
CA ILE A 81 -3.11 -0.79 7.53
C ILE A 81 -4.39 -0.47 6.77
N ASN A 82 -5.05 0.60 7.20
CA ASN A 82 -6.24 1.15 6.55
C ASN A 82 -5.91 2.53 5.98
N PHE A 83 -5.99 2.68 4.67
CA PHE A 83 -5.98 3.97 4.00
C PHE A 83 -7.35 4.61 4.13
N TYR A 84 -7.40 5.87 4.54
CA TYR A 84 -8.62 6.59 4.83
C TYR A 84 -8.57 8.03 4.29
N LEU A 85 -9.69 8.49 3.73
CA LEU A 85 -9.93 9.87 3.38
C LEU A 85 -11.40 10.21 3.64
N GLY A 86 -11.64 11.26 4.43
CA GLY A 86 -12.94 11.88 4.63
C GLY A 86 -12.98 13.26 3.96
N PHE A 87 -14.12 13.59 3.35
CA PHE A 87 -14.38 14.86 2.66
C PHE A 87 -15.36 15.69 3.46
N LEU A 88 -14.83 16.58 4.28
CA LEU A 88 -15.62 17.43 5.17
C LEU A 88 -16.62 18.28 4.36
N ASP A 89 -17.87 18.31 4.82
CA ASP A 89 -18.99 19.05 4.21
C ASP A 89 -19.36 18.61 2.78
N ILE A 90 -18.87 17.46 2.32
CA ILE A 90 -19.27 16.84 1.05
C ILE A 90 -20.24 15.70 1.34
N LYS A 91 -21.51 15.90 1.02
CA LYS A 91 -22.65 15.04 1.41
C LYS A 91 -23.36 14.45 0.18
N PRO A 92 -22.76 13.50 -0.53
CA PRO A 92 -23.42 12.82 -1.64
C PRO A 92 -24.62 11.99 -1.12
N SER A 93 -25.49 11.58 -2.00
CA SER A 93 -26.59 10.68 -1.63
C SER A 93 -26.09 9.26 -1.34
N LEU A 94 -26.89 8.49 -0.59
CA LEU A 94 -26.65 7.04 -0.42
C LEU A 94 -26.65 6.28 -1.76
N GLU A 95 -27.37 6.79 -2.77
CA GLU A 95 -27.36 6.22 -4.12
C GLU A 95 -26.00 6.41 -4.79
N ASP A 96 -25.37 7.60 -4.66
CA ASP A 96 -24.03 7.86 -5.19
C ASP A 96 -22.99 6.96 -4.51
N ILE A 97 -23.07 6.79 -3.19
CA ILE A 97 -22.18 5.91 -2.43
C ILE A 97 -22.38 4.44 -2.87
N ASN A 98 -23.62 4.01 -3.04
CA ASN A 98 -23.90 2.65 -3.50
C ASN A 98 -23.46 2.44 -4.95
N ASP A 99 -23.57 3.45 -5.80
CA ASP A 99 -23.11 3.39 -7.20
C ASP A 99 -21.59 3.25 -7.26
N TRP A 100 -20.86 4.00 -6.42
CA TRP A 100 -19.41 3.79 -6.24
C TRP A 100 -19.10 2.32 -5.88
N ASN A 101 -19.66 1.82 -4.80
CA ASN A 101 -19.38 0.48 -4.29
C ASN A 101 -19.77 -0.63 -5.27
N LYS A 102 -20.78 -0.41 -6.12
CA LYS A 102 -21.22 -1.35 -7.15
C LYS A 102 -20.28 -1.38 -8.36
N ASN A 103 -19.72 -0.23 -8.76
CA ASN A 103 -19.00 -0.06 -10.01
C ASN A 103 -17.48 0.01 -9.84
N LYS A 104 -16.97 0.21 -8.61
CA LYS A 104 -15.53 0.27 -8.30
C LYS A 104 -15.12 -0.96 -7.50
N ARG A 105 -13.89 -1.43 -7.74
CA ARG A 105 -13.42 -2.71 -7.17
C ARG A 105 -12.63 -2.54 -5.87
N PHE A 106 -11.93 -1.45 -5.75
CA PHE A 106 -11.04 -1.15 -4.63
C PHE A 106 -11.53 0.11 -3.95
N GLY A 107 -11.40 0.22 -2.69
CA GLY A 107 -11.90 1.35 -1.93
C GLY A 107 -13.40 1.24 -1.63
N ARG A 108 -13.70 1.05 -0.37
CA ARG A 108 -15.06 1.05 0.18
C ARG A 108 -15.46 2.48 0.53
N ALA A 109 -16.61 2.94 0.05
CA ALA A 109 -17.14 4.26 0.39
C ALA A 109 -18.34 4.16 1.33
N TYR A 110 -18.50 5.18 2.20
CA TYR A 110 -19.63 5.31 3.11
C TYR A 110 -19.83 6.77 3.52
N LEU A 111 -20.94 7.07 4.17
CA LEU A 111 -21.17 8.32 4.87
C LEU A 111 -20.88 8.11 6.35
N ASP A 112 -20.16 9.03 6.96
CA ASP A 112 -19.90 9.01 8.39
C ASP A 112 -21.14 9.50 9.20
N ASN A 113 -20.98 9.70 10.52
CA ASN A 113 -22.09 10.12 11.39
C ASN A 113 -22.59 11.54 11.09
N ASP A 114 -21.77 12.36 10.46
CA ASP A 114 -22.12 13.73 10.02
C ASP A 114 -22.59 13.76 8.56
N GLU A 115 -22.78 12.57 7.96
CA GLU A 115 -23.14 12.35 6.56
C GLU A 115 -22.08 12.84 5.57
N ASP A 116 -20.83 13.00 6.01
CA ASP A 116 -19.70 13.33 5.16
C ASP A 116 -19.18 12.10 4.40
N ALA A 117 -18.79 12.32 3.15
CA ALA A 117 -18.28 11.23 2.30
C ALA A 117 -16.93 10.73 2.77
N CYS A 118 -16.80 9.42 2.95
CA CYS A 118 -15.55 8.75 3.29
C CYS A 118 -15.24 7.63 2.30
N VAL A 119 -13.94 7.42 2.04
CA VAL A 119 -13.44 6.26 1.29
C VAL A 119 -12.24 5.67 2.01
N GLU A 120 -12.15 4.35 2.01
CA GLU A 120 -11.06 3.63 2.66
C GLU A 120 -10.69 2.33 1.92
N MET A 121 -9.47 1.86 2.18
CA MET A 121 -8.93 0.62 1.62
C MET A 121 -8.02 -0.06 2.65
N ASP A 122 -8.23 -1.36 2.88
CA ASP A 122 -7.44 -2.15 3.83
C ASP A 122 -6.34 -2.94 3.11
N VAL A 123 -5.20 -3.10 3.78
CA VAL A 123 -4.07 -3.92 3.34
C VAL A 123 -3.58 -4.80 4.49
N ASP A 124 -3.67 -6.11 4.33
CA ASP A 124 -3.17 -7.12 5.26
C ASP A 124 -1.63 -7.21 5.22
N LEU A 125 -0.99 -7.14 6.39
CA LEU A 125 0.46 -7.20 6.57
C LEU A 125 0.91 -8.41 7.42
N VAL A 126 0.00 -9.32 7.80
CA VAL A 126 0.27 -10.43 8.74
C VAL A 126 1.43 -11.32 8.29
N GLN A 127 1.49 -11.67 7.02
CA GLN A 127 2.56 -12.52 6.48
C GLN A 127 3.75 -11.73 5.93
N GLY A 128 3.70 -10.41 6.03
CA GLY A 128 4.63 -9.51 5.37
C GLY A 128 4.37 -9.40 3.87
N VAL A 129 4.72 -8.27 3.32
CA VAL A 129 4.57 -7.95 1.89
C VAL A 129 5.85 -7.30 1.36
N SER A 130 6.08 -7.36 0.05
CA SER A 130 7.27 -6.69 -0.49
C SER A 130 7.09 -5.16 -0.50
N PRO A 131 8.20 -4.39 -0.47
CA PRO A 131 8.13 -2.93 -0.64
C PRO A 131 7.40 -2.51 -1.92
N GLU A 132 7.61 -3.22 -3.03
CA GLU A 132 6.97 -2.95 -4.31
C GLU A 132 5.46 -3.19 -4.25
N TYR A 133 5.01 -4.14 -3.42
CA TYR A 133 3.58 -4.33 -3.19
C TYR A 133 2.99 -3.11 -2.45
N ILE A 134 3.64 -2.61 -1.39
CA ILE A 134 3.20 -1.40 -0.69
C ILE A 134 3.19 -0.20 -1.64
N GLU A 135 4.22 -0.01 -2.45
CA GLU A 135 4.26 1.05 -3.47
C GLU A 135 3.06 0.95 -4.43
N SER A 136 2.73 -0.27 -4.87
CA SER A 136 1.55 -0.49 -5.73
C SER A 136 0.22 -0.16 -5.02
N GLN A 137 0.13 -0.36 -3.69
CA GLN A 137 -1.06 0.04 -2.93
C GLN A 137 -1.18 1.56 -2.80
N PHE A 138 -0.08 2.30 -2.66
CA PHE A 138 -0.10 3.76 -2.72
C PHE A 138 -0.54 4.28 -4.10
N ALA A 139 -0.03 3.70 -5.18
CA ALA A 139 -0.46 4.05 -6.53
C ALA A 139 -1.96 3.76 -6.75
N LEU A 140 -2.45 2.62 -6.23
CA LEU A 140 -3.87 2.30 -6.25
C LEU A 140 -4.70 3.28 -5.41
N TRP A 141 -4.20 3.66 -4.22
CA TRP A 141 -4.85 4.65 -3.38
C TRP A 141 -4.97 6.01 -4.06
N GLN A 142 -3.91 6.46 -4.73
CA GLN A 142 -3.95 7.71 -5.52
C GLN A 142 -5.05 7.66 -6.58
N LEU A 143 -5.18 6.55 -7.29
CA LEU A 143 -6.26 6.36 -8.27
C LEU A 143 -7.65 6.39 -7.63
N ILE A 144 -7.81 5.75 -6.45
CA ILE A 144 -9.07 5.75 -5.69
C ILE A 144 -9.44 7.18 -5.29
N VAL A 145 -8.50 7.93 -4.71
CA VAL A 145 -8.70 9.32 -4.27
C VAL A 145 -9.16 10.18 -5.44
N GLN A 146 -8.47 10.12 -6.57
CA GLN A 146 -8.83 10.88 -7.76
C GLN A 146 -10.25 10.52 -8.25
N GLN A 147 -10.53 9.24 -8.45
CA GLN A 147 -11.81 8.80 -8.99
C GLN A 147 -12.97 9.04 -8.01
N PHE A 148 -12.73 8.91 -6.70
CA PHE A 148 -13.78 9.16 -5.71
C PHE A 148 -14.08 10.66 -5.57
N SER A 149 -13.06 11.52 -5.59
CA SER A 149 -13.25 12.97 -5.62
C SER A 149 -14.12 13.38 -6.82
N GLU A 150 -13.79 12.91 -8.02
CA GLU A 150 -14.60 13.16 -9.22
C GLU A 150 -16.05 12.64 -9.08
N HIS A 151 -16.21 11.44 -8.48
CA HIS A 151 -17.52 10.79 -8.32
C HIS A 151 -18.46 11.54 -7.40
N ILE A 152 -17.93 12.15 -6.32
CA ILE A 152 -18.72 12.92 -5.34
C ILE A 152 -18.78 14.42 -5.65
N GLY A 153 -18.14 14.88 -6.73
CA GLY A 153 -18.14 16.27 -7.18
C GLY A 153 -17.26 17.20 -6.33
N TYR A 154 -16.20 16.67 -5.73
CA TYR A 154 -15.21 17.43 -4.94
C TYR A 154 -14.21 18.17 -5.83
#